data_5cb6fe6503b2cc5d1a35b7af5bea794c
#
_entry.id   5cb6fe6503b2cc5d1a35b7af5bea794c
#
_cell.length_a   1.000
_cell.length_b   1.000
_cell.length_c   1.000
_cell.angle_alpha   90.00
_cell.angle_beta   90.00
_cell.angle_gamma   90.00
#
_symmetry.space_group_name_H-M   'P 1'
#
loop_
_entity.id
_entity.type
_entity.pdbx_description
1 polymer ?
#
loop_
_entity_poly.entity_id
_entity_poly.type
_entity_poly.pdbx_seq_one_letter_code
_entity_poly.pdbx_strand_id
1 'polypeptide(L)'
;MIDPLQLVAHRGLQSNYPENTLIAITKAIEAGARFIEIDLQYSKDRLPVISHDDNLNRVGANANFHFHNRNRKEIINQAAHEPGRFGDKFIEEKIPKLEDILPILNNHPEVTFFIELKQETLHQKDFQDSLNTLSKILKNVIEKVVVISFDLE
;
A
#
# COMPACT_ATOMS: atom_id res chain seq x y z
N MET A 1 -24.83 -5.82 16.30
CA MET A 1 -23.84 -6.59 15.50
C MET A 1 -23.26 -5.60 14.51
N ILE A 2 -21.92 -5.50 14.38
CA ILE A 2 -21.30 -4.60 13.39
C ILE A 2 -21.53 -5.19 12.01
N ASP A 3 -22.02 -4.40 11.08
CA ASP A 3 -22.15 -4.79 9.68
C ASP A 3 -20.75 -4.92 9.06
N PRO A 4 -20.41 -6.03 8.37
CA PRO A 4 -19.16 -6.16 7.62
C PRO A 4 -18.90 -5.00 6.65
N LEU A 5 -19.96 -4.37 6.13
CA LEU A 5 -19.89 -3.17 5.28
C LEU A 5 -19.40 -1.91 6.02
N GLN A 6 -19.26 -1.97 7.35
CA GLN A 6 -18.74 -0.87 8.18
C GLN A 6 -17.28 -1.10 8.61
N LEU A 7 -16.67 -2.20 8.17
CA LEU A 7 -15.29 -2.53 8.51
C LEU A 7 -14.33 -2.08 7.43
N VAL A 8 -13.23 -1.50 7.84
CA VAL A 8 -12.08 -1.20 6.97
C VAL A 8 -11.10 -2.37 7.06
N ALA A 9 -10.78 -2.98 5.93
CA ALA A 9 -9.76 -4.02 5.85
C ALA A 9 -8.38 -3.35 5.88
N HIS A 10 -7.77 -3.31 7.06
CA HIS A 10 -6.48 -2.68 7.33
C HIS A 10 -5.37 -3.47 6.63
N ARG A 11 -4.69 -2.84 5.67
CA ARG A 11 -3.66 -3.45 4.79
C ARG A 11 -4.15 -4.67 4.02
N GLY A 12 -5.45 -4.70 3.68
CA GLY A 12 -6.12 -5.86 3.10
C GLY A 12 -6.48 -6.94 4.13
N LEU A 13 -6.65 -8.20 3.71
CA LEU A 13 -6.94 -9.36 4.58
C LEU A 13 -5.64 -9.87 5.22
N GLN A 14 -4.97 -9.02 5.99
CA GLN A 14 -3.64 -9.29 6.55
C GLN A 14 -3.59 -10.45 7.55
N SER A 15 -4.72 -10.88 8.11
CA SER A 15 -4.75 -12.06 8.99
C SER A 15 -4.29 -13.34 8.29
N ASN A 16 -4.51 -13.45 6.98
CA ASN A 16 -4.30 -14.65 6.18
C ASN A 16 -3.30 -14.49 5.04
N TYR A 17 -2.95 -13.25 4.70
CA TYR A 17 -2.09 -12.89 3.56
C TYR A 17 -1.07 -11.82 3.98
N PRO A 18 0.07 -11.72 3.29
CA PRO A 18 1.03 -10.65 3.56
C PRO A 18 0.39 -9.28 3.39
N GLU A 19 0.59 -8.42 4.39
CA GLU A 19 -0.02 -7.08 4.42
C GLU A 19 0.40 -6.22 3.21
N ASN A 20 -0.45 -5.28 2.82
CA ASN A 20 -0.16 -4.33 1.74
C ASN A 20 0.22 -4.97 0.39
N THR A 21 -0.16 -6.23 0.17
CA THR A 21 0.02 -6.93 -1.12
C THR A 21 -1.28 -6.96 -1.93
N LEU A 22 -1.15 -7.16 -3.24
CA LEU A 22 -2.32 -7.23 -4.12
C LEU A 22 -3.21 -8.44 -3.78
N ILE A 23 -2.61 -9.55 -3.33
CA ILE A 23 -3.39 -10.70 -2.90
C ILE A 23 -4.19 -10.39 -1.63
N ALA A 24 -3.60 -9.72 -0.63
CA ALA A 24 -4.33 -9.35 0.59
C ALA A 24 -5.50 -8.41 0.30
N ILE A 25 -5.31 -7.44 -0.60
CA ILE A 25 -6.34 -6.51 -1.06
C ILE A 25 -7.46 -7.26 -1.78
N THR A 26 -7.13 -8.08 -2.77
CA THR A 26 -8.10 -8.85 -3.56
C THR A 26 -8.92 -9.78 -2.66
N LYS A 27 -8.27 -10.48 -1.74
CA LYS A 27 -8.93 -11.40 -0.81
C LYS A 27 -9.83 -10.70 0.20
N ALA A 28 -9.50 -9.45 0.60
CA ALA A 28 -10.40 -8.65 1.42
C ALA A 28 -11.70 -8.31 0.66
N ILE A 29 -11.58 -7.92 -0.61
CA ILE A 29 -12.73 -7.62 -1.48
C ILE A 29 -13.59 -8.87 -1.71
N GLU A 30 -12.97 -10.01 -2.03
CA GLU A 30 -13.67 -11.30 -2.18
C GLU A 30 -14.41 -11.72 -0.89
N ALA A 31 -13.86 -11.37 0.28
CA ALA A 31 -14.50 -11.59 1.58
C ALA A 31 -15.64 -10.58 1.89
N GLY A 32 -15.91 -9.63 1.00
CA GLY A 32 -17.00 -8.66 1.12
C GLY A 32 -16.61 -7.29 1.65
N ALA A 33 -15.32 -7.00 1.86
CA ALA A 33 -14.90 -5.68 2.29
C ALA A 33 -15.21 -4.62 1.23
N ARG A 34 -15.75 -3.47 1.67
CA ARG A 34 -16.03 -2.30 0.84
C ARG A 34 -15.05 -1.16 1.09
N PHE A 35 -14.35 -1.22 2.20
CA PHE A 35 -13.35 -0.25 2.60
C PHE A 35 -12.03 -0.97 2.81
N ILE A 36 -11.01 -0.56 2.07
CA ILE A 36 -9.65 -1.10 2.14
C ILE A 36 -8.73 0.02 2.57
N GLU A 37 -7.91 -0.22 3.55
CA GLU A 37 -6.84 0.71 3.90
C GLU A 37 -5.50 0.14 3.42
N ILE A 38 -4.64 1.03 2.93
CA ILE A 38 -3.26 0.75 2.52
C ILE A 38 -2.35 1.89 2.92
N ASP A 39 -1.09 1.55 3.15
CA ASP A 39 -0.03 2.51 3.50
C ASP A 39 0.83 2.87 2.28
N LEU A 40 1.22 4.13 2.15
CA LEU A 40 2.16 4.59 1.12
C LEU A 40 3.46 5.09 1.72
N GLN A 41 4.56 4.55 1.19
CA GLN A 41 5.91 5.07 1.33
C GLN A 41 6.41 5.63 -0.01
N TYR A 42 7.44 6.45 0.03
CA TYR A 42 8.03 7.04 -1.18
C TYR A 42 9.48 6.58 -1.37
N SER A 43 9.79 6.23 -2.60
CA SER A 43 11.15 5.92 -3.04
C SER A 43 12.04 7.17 -3.13
N LYS A 44 13.36 6.96 -3.30
CA LYS A 44 14.33 8.05 -3.55
C LYS A 44 13.92 8.95 -4.72
N ASP A 45 13.35 8.37 -5.79
CA ASP A 45 12.84 9.07 -6.96
C ASP A 45 11.38 9.57 -6.78
N ARG A 46 10.90 9.61 -5.51
CA ARG A 46 9.61 10.18 -5.08
C ARG A 46 8.38 9.56 -5.74
N LEU A 47 8.48 8.30 -6.05
CA LEU A 47 7.36 7.54 -6.59
C LEU A 47 6.76 6.66 -5.50
N PRO A 48 5.42 6.61 -5.38
CA PRO A 48 4.75 5.88 -4.31
C PRO A 48 4.83 4.36 -4.50
N VAL A 49 5.03 3.66 -3.38
CA VAL A 49 4.93 2.21 -3.24
C VAL A 49 4.02 1.87 -2.06
N ILE A 50 3.39 0.71 -2.10
CA ILE A 50 2.46 0.28 -1.05
C ILE A 50 3.25 -0.50 0.00
N SER A 51 3.47 0.11 1.15
CA SER A 51 4.18 -0.50 2.29
C SER A 51 3.94 0.32 3.56
N HIS A 52 3.83 -0.35 4.69
CA HIS A 52 3.76 0.33 5.98
C HIS A 52 5.12 0.86 6.41
N ASP A 53 6.14 0.00 6.45
CA ASP A 53 7.48 0.37 6.88
C ASP A 53 8.28 0.99 5.71
N ASP A 54 9.24 1.84 6.02
CA ASP A 54 10.18 2.43 5.04
C ASP A 54 11.31 1.46 4.63
N ASN A 55 11.20 0.20 5.04
CA ASN A 55 12.22 -0.83 4.87
C ASN A 55 11.59 -2.23 4.78
N LEU A 56 12.43 -3.25 4.52
CA LEU A 56 12.00 -4.63 4.34
C LEU A 56 12.25 -5.55 5.53
N ASN A 57 12.57 -5.02 6.71
CA ASN A 57 12.96 -5.84 7.87
C ASN A 57 11.88 -6.85 8.27
N ARG A 58 10.62 -6.45 8.21
CA ARG A 58 9.48 -7.25 8.66
C ARG A 58 8.79 -8.01 7.54
N VAL A 59 8.58 -7.36 6.41
CA VAL A 59 7.78 -7.90 5.30
C VAL A 59 8.61 -8.60 4.23
N GLY A 60 9.91 -8.35 4.16
CA GLY A 60 10.81 -8.93 3.19
C GLY A 60 11.88 -9.82 3.83
N ALA A 61 12.90 -10.14 3.05
CA ALA A 61 14.05 -10.94 3.48
C ALA A 61 15.36 -10.12 3.54
N ASN A 62 15.30 -8.79 3.42
CA ASN A 62 16.47 -7.92 3.31
C ASN A 62 16.45 -6.81 4.36
N ALA A 63 17.08 -7.08 5.50
CA ALA A 63 17.06 -6.21 6.69
C ALA A 63 17.70 -4.81 6.51
N ASN A 64 18.52 -4.60 5.47
CA ASN A 64 19.23 -3.33 5.25
C ASN A 64 18.70 -2.56 4.03
N PHE A 65 17.49 -2.89 3.60
CA PHE A 65 16.89 -2.27 2.41
C PHE A 65 15.93 -1.16 2.82
N HIS A 66 16.39 0.10 2.75
CA HIS A 66 15.58 1.29 3.06
C HIS A 66 15.13 2.01 1.79
N PHE A 67 13.84 2.37 1.73
CA PHE A 67 13.20 2.93 0.53
C PHE A 67 13.72 4.31 0.15
N HIS A 68 14.01 5.17 1.13
CA HIS A 68 14.53 6.52 0.88
C HIS A 68 15.89 6.52 0.12
N ASN A 69 16.62 5.39 0.13
CA ASN A 69 17.92 5.23 -0.55
C ASN A 69 17.80 4.52 -1.91
N ARG A 70 16.60 4.09 -2.32
CA ARG A 70 16.37 3.25 -3.51
C ARG A 70 15.38 3.89 -4.46
N ASN A 71 15.62 3.73 -5.76
CA ASN A 71 14.61 4.07 -6.75
C ASN A 71 13.46 3.06 -6.72
N ARG A 72 12.26 3.48 -7.09
CA ARG A 72 11.06 2.62 -7.08
C ARG A 72 11.27 1.31 -7.82
N LYS A 73 11.98 1.32 -8.95
CA LYS A 73 12.29 0.12 -9.73
C LYS A 73 13.02 -0.96 -8.90
N GLU A 74 13.86 -0.57 -7.96
CA GLU A 74 14.57 -1.50 -7.09
C GLU A 74 13.63 -2.05 -6.01
N ILE A 75 12.73 -1.21 -5.47
CA ILE A 75 11.81 -1.55 -4.40
C ILE A 75 10.76 -2.58 -4.86
N ILE A 76 10.10 -2.32 -5.99
CA ILE A 76 9.01 -3.18 -6.50
C ILE A 76 9.48 -4.58 -6.96
N ASN A 77 10.77 -4.81 -7.02
CA ASN A 77 11.34 -6.13 -7.29
C ASN A 77 11.63 -6.94 -6.02
N GLN A 78 11.46 -6.33 -4.83
CA GLN A 78 11.68 -6.99 -3.56
C GLN A 78 10.48 -7.81 -3.13
N ALA A 79 10.74 -8.94 -2.49
CA ALA A 79 9.70 -9.78 -1.91
C ALA A 79 9.00 -9.09 -0.71
N ALA A 80 7.69 -9.27 -0.62
CA ALA A 80 6.83 -8.76 0.44
C ALA A 80 5.98 -9.90 1.04
N HIS A 81 6.60 -11.03 1.33
CA HIS A 81 5.90 -12.29 1.67
C HIS A 81 5.79 -12.57 3.16
N GLU A 82 6.32 -11.67 4.01
CA GLU A 82 6.33 -11.81 5.47
C GLU A 82 6.83 -13.20 5.95
N PRO A 83 8.11 -13.53 5.72
CA PRO A 83 8.62 -14.88 5.98
C PRO A 83 8.47 -15.30 7.44
N GLY A 84 8.49 -14.35 8.38
CA GLY A 84 8.29 -14.62 9.81
C GLY A 84 6.88 -15.13 10.16
N ARG A 85 5.87 -14.84 9.29
CA ARG A 85 4.48 -15.27 9.49
C ARG A 85 4.08 -16.42 8.59
N PHE A 86 4.57 -16.43 7.36
CA PHE A 86 4.06 -17.32 6.32
C PHE A 86 5.13 -18.23 5.71
N GLY A 87 6.40 -18.14 6.14
CA GLY A 87 7.50 -18.86 5.49
C GLY A 87 7.57 -18.48 4.01
N ASP A 88 7.75 -19.49 3.15
CA ASP A 88 7.86 -19.29 1.69
C ASP A 88 6.52 -19.34 0.96
N LYS A 89 5.40 -19.44 1.67
CA LYS A 89 4.06 -19.62 1.05
C LYS A 89 3.72 -18.54 0.02
N PHE A 90 4.19 -17.32 0.23
CA PHE A 90 3.89 -16.16 -0.62
C PHE A 90 5.16 -15.54 -1.21
N ILE A 91 6.19 -16.33 -1.46
CA ILE A 91 7.52 -15.84 -1.89
C ILE A 91 7.49 -15.05 -3.20
N GLU A 92 6.49 -15.25 -4.03
CA GLU A 92 6.29 -14.51 -5.29
C GLU A 92 5.67 -13.13 -5.10
N GLU A 93 5.10 -12.86 -3.91
CA GLU A 93 4.52 -11.54 -3.61
C GLU A 93 5.62 -10.49 -3.47
N LYS A 94 5.39 -9.35 -4.11
CA LYS A 94 6.33 -8.23 -4.16
C LYS A 94 5.70 -6.95 -3.63
N ILE A 95 6.55 -5.97 -3.33
CA ILE A 95 6.09 -4.62 -2.98
C ILE A 95 5.32 -4.04 -4.16
N PRO A 96 4.02 -3.72 -4.03
CA PRO A 96 3.25 -3.14 -5.12
C PRO A 96 3.59 -1.65 -5.31
N LYS A 97 3.51 -1.16 -6.52
CA LYS A 97 3.41 0.28 -6.78
C LYS A 97 1.95 0.72 -6.69
N LEU A 98 1.71 2.00 -6.44
CA LEU A 98 0.35 2.52 -6.29
C LEU A 98 -0.52 2.26 -7.53
N GLU A 99 0.05 2.35 -8.71
CA GLU A 99 -0.67 2.12 -9.97
C GLU A 99 -1.28 0.71 -10.08
N ASP A 100 -0.75 -0.26 -9.33
CA ASP A 100 -1.25 -1.64 -9.38
C ASP A 100 -2.64 -1.83 -8.77
N ILE A 101 -3.12 -0.86 -7.95
CA ILE A 101 -4.50 -0.87 -7.44
C ILE A 101 -5.53 -0.33 -8.46
N LEU A 102 -5.10 0.38 -9.50
CA LEU A 102 -6.03 1.02 -10.46
C LEU A 102 -6.94 0.01 -11.16
N PRO A 103 -6.43 -1.16 -11.66
CA PRO A 103 -7.31 -2.18 -12.20
C PRO A 103 -8.32 -2.72 -11.18
N ILE A 104 -7.91 -2.86 -9.90
CA ILE A 104 -8.80 -3.30 -8.82
C ILE A 104 -9.93 -2.29 -8.63
N LEU A 105 -9.60 -1.00 -8.48
CA LEU A 105 -10.60 0.06 -8.34
C LEU A 105 -11.54 0.17 -9.54
N ASN A 106 -11.05 -0.04 -10.75
CA ASN A 106 -11.88 -0.01 -11.96
C ASN A 106 -12.86 -1.20 -12.00
N ASN A 107 -12.44 -2.38 -11.56
CA ASN A 107 -13.27 -3.59 -11.57
C ASN A 107 -14.24 -3.67 -10.38
N HIS A 108 -14.00 -2.89 -9.31
CA HIS A 108 -14.77 -2.87 -8.08
C HIS A 108 -15.28 -1.45 -7.78
N PRO A 109 -16.33 -0.98 -8.49
CA PRO A 109 -16.82 0.39 -8.31
C PRO A 109 -17.40 0.67 -6.92
N GLU A 110 -17.74 -0.38 -6.18
CA GLU A 110 -18.29 -0.33 -4.83
C GLU A 110 -17.21 -0.19 -3.73
N VAL A 111 -15.92 -0.29 -4.07
CA VAL A 111 -14.82 -0.28 -3.10
C VAL A 111 -14.22 1.12 -2.98
N THR A 112 -13.96 1.54 -1.75
CA THR A 112 -13.25 2.78 -1.41
C THR A 112 -11.92 2.43 -0.74
N PHE A 113 -10.86 3.07 -1.19
CA PHE A 113 -9.54 2.95 -0.56
C PHE A 113 -9.25 4.12 0.37
N PHE A 114 -8.82 3.80 1.59
CA PHE A 114 -8.18 4.73 2.51
C PHE A 114 -6.67 4.59 2.31
N ILE A 115 -6.02 5.65 1.88
CA ILE A 115 -4.59 5.66 1.57
C ILE A 115 -3.88 6.49 2.61
N GLU A 116 -3.12 5.83 3.49
CA GLU A 116 -2.32 6.50 4.51
C GLU A 116 -0.98 6.96 3.94
N LEU A 117 -0.70 8.25 4.06
CA LEU A 117 0.61 8.81 3.74
C LEU A 117 1.52 8.68 4.95
N LYS A 118 2.60 7.91 4.79
CA LYS A 118 3.62 7.71 5.83
C LYS A 118 4.67 8.81 5.77
N GLN A 119 5.07 9.32 6.94
CA GLN A 119 6.03 10.41 7.05
C GLN A 119 7.47 10.00 6.83
N GLU A 120 7.84 8.77 7.13
CA GLU A 120 9.23 8.30 7.13
C GLU A 120 9.94 8.57 5.81
N THR A 121 9.21 8.55 4.70
CA THR A 121 9.75 8.84 3.37
C THR A 121 9.20 10.12 2.74
N LEU A 122 8.24 10.78 3.40
CA LEU A 122 7.58 11.99 2.93
C LEU A 122 8.15 13.23 3.62
N HIS A 123 9.24 13.78 3.11
CA HIS A 123 9.84 14.99 3.66
C HIS A 123 9.02 16.24 3.35
N GLN A 124 8.93 17.19 4.30
CA GLN A 124 8.16 18.45 4.16
C GLN A 124 8.43 19.21 2.85
N LYS A 125 9.71 19.34 2.46
CA LYS A 125 10.09 20.02 1.21
C LYS A 125 9.57 19.37 -0.06
N ASP A 126 9.22 18.08 0.02
CA ASP A 126 8.82 17.26 -1.12
C ASP A 126 7.31 16.93 -1.10
N PHE A 127 6.62 17.39 -0.05
CA PHE A 127 5.22 17.05 0.22
C PHE A 127 4.31 17.43 -0.95
N GLN A 128 4.43 18.64 -1.47
CA GLN A 128 3.58 19.10 -2.57
C GLN A 128 3.81 18.31 -3.87
N ASP A 129 5.04 17.96 -4.17
CA ASP A 129 5.37 17.16 -5.36
C ASP A 129 4.84 15.72 -5.21
N SER A 130 4.90 15.18 -4.01
CA SER A 130 4.34 13.86 -3.70
C SER A 130 2.81 13.84 -3.84
N LEU A 131 2.12 14.87 -3.33
CA LEU A 131 0.68 15.03 -3.52
C LEU A 131 0.30 15.22 -5.00
N ASN A 132 1.08 15.98 -5.76
CA ASN A 132 0.87 16.17 -7.19
C ASN A 132 1.04 14.85 -7.95
N THR A 133 2.02 14.03 -7.56
CA THR A 133 2.24 12.70 -8.14
C THR A 133 1.08 11.76 -7.82
N LEU A 134 0.66 11.72 -6.55
CA LEU A 134 -0.50 10.95 -6.09
C LEU A 134 -1.76 11.34 -6.87
N SER A 135 -2.05 12.64 -6.95
CA SER A 135 -3.21 13.17 -7.68
C SER A 135 -3.20 12.80 -9.16
N LYS A 136 -2.04 12.81 -9.82
CA LYS A 136 -1.92 12.40 -11.22
C LYS A 136 -2.21 10.90 -11.40
N ILE A 137 -1.68 10.05 -10.52
CA ILE A 137 -1.89 8.59 -10.57
C ILE A 137 -3.36 8.26 -10.35
N LEU A 138 -4.00 8.89 -9.37
CA LEU A 138 -5.37 8.59 -8.95
C LEU A 138 -6.45 9.37 -9.71
N LYS A 139 -6.08 10.23 -10.67
CA LYS A 139 -6.98 11.18 -11.33
C LYS A 139 -8.33 10.60 -11.76
N ASN A 140 -8.34 9.39 -12.30
CA ASN A 140 -9.55 8.77 -12.87
C ASN A 140 -10.35 7.95 -11.84
N VAL A 141 -9.86 7.84 -10.61
CA VAL A 141 -10.49 7.06 -9.52
C VAL A 141 -10.52 7.83 -8.20
N ILE A 142 -10.29 9.13 -8.25
CA ILE A 142 -10.12 9.98 -7.05
C ILE A 142 -11.36 9.97 -6.15
N GLU A 143 -12.56 9.81 -6.70
CA GLU A 143 -13.81 9.73 -5.95
C GLU A 143 -13.94 8.45 -5.12
N LYS A 144 -13.09 7.46 -5.36
CA LYS A 144 -13.03 6.18 -4.63
C LYS A 144 -11.88 6.15 -3.62
N VAL A 145 -11.23 7.28 -3.39
CA VAL A 145 -10.04 7.35 -2.54
C VAL A 145 -10.23 8.40 -1.47
N VAL A 146 -9.88 8.03 -0.24
CA VAL A 146 -9.76 8.94 0.90
C VAL A 146 -8.30 8.92 1.32
N VAL A 147 -7.63 10.05 1.24
CA VAL A 147 -6.25 10.18 1.73
C VAL A 147 -6.30 10.49 3.22
N ILE A 148 -5.54 9.73 4.00
CA ILE A 148 -5.39 9.91 5.44
C ILE A 148 -3.92 10.09 5.81
N SER A 149 -3.65 10.79 6.89
CA SER A 149 -2.32 10.94 7.49
C SER A 149 -2.46 11.17 8.98
N PHE A 150 -1.53 10.66 9.75
CA PHE A 150 -1.46 10.95 11.20
C PHE A 150 -0.79 12.28 11.49
N ASP A 151 -0.21 12.91 10.48
CA ASP A 151 0.59 14.12 10.63
C ASP A 151 0.11 15.18 9.64
N LEU A 152 -0.63 16.13 10.17
CA LEU A 152 -1.19 17.27 9.42
C LEU A 152 -0.57 18.60 9.83
N GLU A 153 0.58 18.60 10.54
CA GLU A 153 1.30 19.81 10.92
C GLU A 153 2.29 20.29 9.86
#